data_55f693780d0fe65c403a906efccc8258
#
_entry.id   55f693780d0fe65c403a906efccc8258
#
_cell.length_a   1.000
_cell.length_b   1.000
_cell.length_c   1.000
_cell.angle_alpha   90.00
_cell.angle_beta   90.00
_cell.angle_gamma   90.00
#
_symmetry.space_group_name_H-M   'P 1'
#
loop_
_entity.id
_entity.type
_entity.pdbx_description
1 polymer ?
#
loop_
_entity_poly.entity_id
_entity_poly.type
_entity_poly.pdbx_seq_one_letter_code
_entity_poly.pdbx_strand_id
1 'polypeptide(L)'
;MINLKKDKNVRTPPVIKEPRPLLTMGDVWNVAFVAVAFLLQKASGAILTFVKIPYNAVNGVIKAINKIPLAGKAISLPLQPLKLFFGFFVKIASKLAFFFKAIFIVLIIILALKILLKILSRISYMRNKKKFKEYYEELEDRMQNAESQSVTGMDAMNYY
;
A
#
# COMPACT_ATOMS: atom_id res chain seq x y z
N MET A 1 34.96 48.91 -14.96
CA MET A 1 34.55 47.96 -13.89
C MET A 1 33.04 47.82 -13.92
N ILE A 2 32.53 46.76 -14.52
CA ILE A 2 31.06 46.50 -14.60
C ILE A 2 30.65 45.94 -13.23
N ASN A 3 29.88 46.71 -12.50
CA ASN A 3 29.29 46.30 -11.21
C ASN A 3 28.18 45.27 -11.54
N LEU A 4 28.51 43.99 -11.50
CA LEU A 4 27.53 42.91 -11.51
C LEU A 4 26.79 42.95 -10.17
N LYS A 5 25.76 43.81 -10.10
CA LYS A 5 24.75 43.74 -9.04
C LYS A 5 24.18 42.32 -9.08
N LYS A 6 24.54 41.54 -8.09
CA LYS A 6 24.05 40.18 -7.83
C LYS A 6 22.52 40.22 -7.83
N ASP A 7 21.95 39.90 -8.99
CA ASP A 7 20.49 39.90 -9.17
C ASP A 7 19.92 38.83 -8.25
N LYS A 8 19.30 39.27 -7.14
CA LYS A 8 18.73 38.40 -6.09
C LYS A 8 17.54 37.56 -6.59
N ASN A 9 17.18 37.69 -7.87
CA ASN A 9 16.04 37.02 -8.51
C ASN A 9 16.41 35.85 -9.43
N VAL A 10 17.64 35.33 -9.37
CA VAL A 10 17.97 34.11 -10.12
C VAL A 10 17.25 32.96 -9.44
N ARG A 11 16.06 32.63 -9.92
CA ARG A 11 15.34 31.42 -9.53
C ARG A 11 16.20 30.22 -9.90
N THR A 12 16.55 29.42 -8.91
CA THR A 12 17.25 28.15 -9.19
C THR A 12 16.34 27.25 -10.04
N PRO A 13 16.89 26.60 -11.09
CA PRO A 13 16.10 25.73 -11.95
C PRO A 13 15.43 24.63 -11.10
N PRO A 14 14.16 24.33 -11.35
CA PRO A 14 13.46 23.28 -10.63
C PRO A 14 14.11 21.92 -10.89
N VAL A 15 14.47 21.21 -9.83
CA VAL A 15 15.07 19.88 -9.94
C VAL A 15 14.00 18.87 -10.35
N ILE A 16 14.13 18.29 -11.54
CA ILE A 16 13.27 17.21 -12.02
C ILE A 16 13.85 15.88 -11.55
N LYS A 17 13.21 15.26 -10.55
CA LYS A 17 13.50 13.86 -10.19
C LYS A 17 12.66 12.95 -11.08
N GLU A 18 13.29 11.99 -11.73
CA GLU A 18 12.60 10.99 -12.54
C GLU A 18 11.53 10.25 -11.70
N PRO A 19 10.35 9.99 -12.28
CA PRO A 19 9.31 9.26 -11.58
C PRO A 19 9.75 7.82 -11.35
N ARG A 20 9.38 7.27 -10.20
CA ARG A 20 9.64 5.85 -9.92
C ARG A 20 9.00 4.97 -11.00
N PRO A 21 9.68 3.91 -11.47
CA PRO A 21 9.13 3.01 -12.47
C PRO A 21 7.79 2.43 -11.99
N LEU A 22 6.83 2.29 -12.90
CA LEU A 22 5.47 1.81 -12.60
C LEU A 22 5.48 0.40 -12.00
N LEU A 23 6.33 -0.46 -12.53
CA LEU A 23 6.48 -1.84 -12.09
C LEU A 23 7.96 -2.09 -11.75
N THR A 24 8.19 -2.56 -10.53
CA THR A 24 9.51 -3.06 -10.11
C THR A 24 9.39 -4.55 -9.78
N MET A 25 10.50 -5.29 -9.85
CA MET A 25 10.52 -6.70 -9.39
C MET A 25 10.00 -6.84 -7.96
N GLY A 26 10.29 -5.85 -7.09
CA GLY A 26 9.74 -5.82 -5.73
C GLY A 26 8.21 -5.71 -5.66
N ASP A 27 7.56 -5.13 -6.68
CA ASP A 27 6.09 -5.07 -6.72
C ASP A 27 5.49 -6.41 -7.12
N VAL A 28 6.12 -7.13 -8.04
CA VAL A 28 5.71 -8.49 -8.43
C VAL A 28 5.77 -9.42 -7.22
N TRP A 29 6.87 -9.38 -6.44
CA TRP A 29 6.99 -10.14 -5.20
C TRP A 29 5.92 -9.75 -4.16
N ASN A 30 5.62 -8.46 -3.98
CA ASN A 30 4.57 -8.04 -3.05
C ASN A 30 3.19 -8.57 -3.46
N VAL A 31 2.85 -8.56 -4.75
CA VAL A 31 1.60 -9.14 -5.25
C VAL A 31 1.59 -10.66 -5.01
N ALA A 32 2.69 -11.35 -5.26
CA ALA A 32 2.82 -12.78 -4.98
C ALA A 32 2.60 -13.09 -3.50
N PHE A 33 3.22 -12.32 -2.58
CA PHE A 33 3.01 -12.49 -1.14
C PHE A 33 1.56 -12.24 -0.71
N VAL A 34 0.89 -11.24 -1.27
CA VAL A 34 -0.53 -10.98 -1.01
C VAL A 34 -1.38 -12.16 -1.50
N ALA A 35 -1.09 -12.71 -2.67
CA ALA A 35 -1.81 -13.87 -3.21
C ALA A 35 -1.63 -15.12 -2.31
N VAL A 36 -0.40 -15.40 -1.88
CA VAL A 36 -0.12 -16.50 -0.94
C VAL A 36 -0.84 -16.30 0.39
N ALA A 37 -0.79 -15.09 0.95
CA ALA A 37 -1.47 -14.78 2.21
C ALA A 37 -3.01 -14.93 2.07
N PHE A 38 -3.59 -14.57 0.93
CA PHE A 38 -5.00 -14.79 0.63
C PHE A 38 -5.34 -16.29 0.61
N LEU A 39 -4.53 -17.11 -0.06
CA LEU A 39 -4.73 -18.57 -0.10
C LEU A 39 -4.64 -19.18 1.31
N LEU A 40 -3.64 -18.77 2.11
CA LEU A 40 -3.50 -19.23 3.49
C LEU A 40 -4.68 -18.83 4.36
N GLN A 41 -5.20 -17.60 4.18
CA GLN A 41 -6.40 -17.13 4.89
C GLN A 41 -7.62 -17.99 4.51
N LYS A 42 -7.83 -18.28 3.23
CA LYS A 42 -8.93 -19.12 2.75
C LYS A 42 -8.80 -20.56 3.26
N ALA A 43 -7.61 -21.14 3.16
CA ALA A 43 -7.32 -22.49 3.66
C ALA A 43 -7.55 -22.61 5.17
N SER A 44 -7.06 -21.64 5.96
CA SER A 44 -7.25 -21.65 7.41
C SER A 44 -8.72 -21.50 7.81
N GLY A 45 -9.51 -20.71 7.06
CA GLY A 45 -10.95 -20.62 7.24
C GLY A 45 -11.67 -21.93 6.95
N ALA A 46 -11.28 -22.63 5.87
CA ALA A 46 -11.82 -23.95 5.55
C ALA A 46 -11.49 -25.00 6.64
N ILE A 47 -10.23 -25.01 7.12
CA ILE A 47 -9.80 -25.89 8.23
C ILE A 47 -10.64 -25.62 9.48
N LEU A 48 -10.84 -24.34 9.84
CA LEU A 48 -11.65 -23.97 10.98
C LEU A 48 -13.10 -24.47 10.84
N THR A 49 -13.68 -24.35 9.65
CA THR A 49 -15.03 -24.84 9.38
C THR A 49 -15.10 -26.36 9.51
N PHE A 50 -14.12 -27.06 8.94
CA PHE A 50 -14.03 -28.52 9.01
C PHE A 50 -13.90 -29.04 10.45
N VAL A 51 -13.05 -28.41 11.28
CA VAL A 51 -12.88 -28.79 12.70
C VAL A 51 -14.11 -28.43 13.56
N LYS A 52 -14.87 -27.41 13.20
CA LYS A 52 -16.11 -27.07 13.92
C LYS A 52 -17.24 -28.10 13.72
N ILE A 53 -17.27 -28.85 12.62
CA ILE A 53 -18.32 -29.83 12.36
C ILE A 53 -18.39 -30.89 13.47
N PRO A 54 -17.33 -31.69 13.76
CA PRO A 54 -17.36 -32.69 14.81
C PRO A 54 -17.56 -32.07 16.22
N TYR A 55 -16.99 -30.88 16.48
CA TYR A 55 -17.21 -30.18 17.72
C TYR A 55 -18.70 -29.84 17.95
N ASN A 56 -19.36 -29.30 16.92
CA ASN A 56 -20.76 -28.94 16.99
C ASN A 56 -21.66 -30.18 17.12
N ALA A 57 -21.32 -31.27 16.41
CA ALA A 57 -22.03 -32.53 16.52
C ALA A 57 -21.97 -33.07 17.95
N VAL A 58 -20.79 -33.22 18.55
CA VAL A 58 -20.60 -33.69 19.92
C VAL A 58 -21.32 -32.78 20.93
N ASN A 59 -21.18 -31.44 20.75
CA ASN A 59 -21.84 -30.47 21.63
C ASN A 59 -23.36 -30.52 21.50
N GLY A 60 -23.89 -30.76 20.31
CA GLY A 60 -25.33 -30.97 20.05
C GLY A 60 -25.85 -32.22 20.75
N VAL A 61 -25.15 -33.34 20.65
CA VAL A 61 -25.48 -34.59 21.34
C VAL A 61 -25.45 -34.42 22.85
N ILE A 62 -24.41 -33.79 23.42
CA ILE A 62 -24.35 -33.52 24.85
C ILE A 62 -25.55 -32.65 25.30
N LYS A 63 -25.88 -31.59 24.53
CA LYS A 63 -27.02 -30.74 24.86
C LYS A 63 -28.37 -31.48 24.81
N ALA A 64 -28.54 -32.41 23.84
CA ALA A 64 -29.75 -33.21 23.73
C ALA A 64 -29.88 -34.18 24.91
N ILE A 65 -28.79 -34.89 25.26
CA ILE A 65 -28.75 -35.84 26.36
C ILE A 65 -29.01 -35.12 27.70
N ASN A 66 -28.46 -33.94 27.93
CA ASN A 66 -28.64 -33.17 29.15
C ASN A 66 -30.10 -32.70 29.37
N LYS A 67 -30.95 -32.77 28.36
CA LYS A 67 -32.40 -32.48 28.50
C LYS A 67 -33.18 -33.65 29.13
N ILE A 68 -32.55 -34.85 29.22
CA ILE A 68 -33.18 -36.01 29.84
C ILE A 68 -33.12 -35.83 31.38
N PRO A 69 -34.24 -35.73 32.07
CA PRO A 69 -34.26 -35.56 33.51
C PRO A 69 -33.66 -36.80 34.21
N LEU A 70 -32.94 -36.59 35.33
CA LEU A 70 -32.29 -37.58 36.20
C LEU A 70 -31.08 -38.32 35.63
N ALA A 71 -31.06 -38.72 34.34
CA ALA A 71 -30.01 -39.54 33.76
C ALA A 71 -29.04 -38.75 32.80
N GLY A 72 -29.45 -37.58 32.33
CA GLY A 72 -28.76 -36.88 31.27
C GLY A 72 -27.31 -36.48 31.60
N LYS A 73 -27.05 -36.05 32.83
CA LYS A 73 -25.69 -35.69 33.26
C LYS A 73 -24.77 -36.91 33.33
N ALA A 74 -25.26 -38.05 33.82
CA ALA A 74 -24.45 -39.29 33.90
C ALA A 74 -24.08 -39.84 32.51
N ILE A 75 -25.05 -39.78 31.58
CA ILE A 75 -24.84 -40.26 30.19
C ILE A 75 -23.94 -39.29 29.40
N SER A 76 -23.95 -37.99 29.67
CA SER A 76 -23.11 -37.00 28.96
C SER A 76 -21.65 -36.95 29.46
N LEU A 77 -21.34 -37.48 30.66
CA LEU A 77 -20.01 -37.48 31.25
C LEU A 77 -18.93 -38.09 30.33
N PRO A 78 -19.15 -39.27 29.72
CA PRO A 78 -18.13 -39.89 28.83
C PRO A 78 -17.86 -39.06 27.54
N LEU A 79 -18.78 -38.16 27.14
CA LEU A 79 -18.64 -37.31 25.97
C LEU A 79 -17.90 -36.00 26.26
N GLN A 80 -17.72 -35.62 27.53
CA GLN A 80 -17.04 -34.39 27.91
C GLN A 80 -15.56 -34.34 27.45
N PRO A 81 -14.74 -35.40 27.61
CA PRO A 81 -13.38 -35.40 27.10
C PRO A 81 -13.33 -35.20 25.58
N LEU A 82 -14.25 -35.81 24.83
CA LEU A 82 -14.32 -35.66 23.38
C LEU A 82 -14.66 -34.22 22.96
N LYS A 83 -15.58 -33.58 23.67
CA LYS A 83 -15.89 -32.17 23.49
C LYS A 83 -14.67 -31.28 23.77
N LEU A 84 -13.93 -31.55 24.85
CA LEU A 84 -12.72 -30.80 25.18
C LEU A 84 -11.64 -30.99 24.12
N PHE A 85 -11.44 -32.21 23.64
CA PHE A 85 -10.50 -32.51 22.57
C PHE A 85 -10.81 -31.73 21.29
N PHE A 86 -12.00 -31.82 20.76
CA PHE A 86 -12.39 -31.05 19.57
C PHE A 86 -12.37 -29.53 19.84
N GLY A 87 -12.76 -29.08 21.04
CA GLY A 87 -12.70 -27.69 21.46
C GLY A 87 -11.30 -27.12 21.44
N PHE A 88 -10.28 -27.91 21.78
CA PHE A 88 -8.87 -27.54 21.67
C PHE A 88 -8.47 -27.27 20.21
N PHE A 89 -8.82 -28.16 19.28
CA PHE A 89 -8.54 -27.97 17.85
C PHE A 89 -9.28 -26.77 17.28
N VAL A 90 -10.52 -26.53 17.66
CA VAL A 90 -11.28 -25.34 17.25
C VAL A 90 -10.58 -24.06 17.73
N LYS A 91 -10.06 -24.03 18.95
CA LYS A 91 -9.31 -22.88 19.49
C LYS A 91 -8.02 -22.62 18.68
N ILE A 92 -7.24 -23.67 18.40
CA ILE A 92 -6.02 -23.53 17.60
C ILE A 92 -6.35 -23.05 16.19
N ALA A 93 -7.28 -23.71 15.50
CA ALA A 93 -7.68 -23.35 14.14
C ALA A 93 -8.25 -21.91 14.07
N SER A 94 -8.98 -21.48 15.11
CA SER A 94 -9.49 -20.11 15.18
C SER A 94 -8.38 -19.08 15.33
N LYS A 95 -7.38 -19.32 16.18
CA LYS A 95 -6.22 -18.46 16.33
C LYS A 95 -5.40 -18.39 15.05
N LEU A 96 -5.20 -19.52 14.37
CA LEU A 96 -4.48 -19.61 13.11
C LEU A 96 -5.19 -18.84 12.00
N ALA A 97 -6.52 -19.00 11.88
CA ALA A 97 -7.32 -18.27 10.92
C ALA A 97 -7.28 -16.75 11.17
N PHE A 98 -7.35 -16.32 12.43
CA PHE A 98 -7.21 -14.92 12.81
C PHE A 98 -5.81 -14.36 12.44
N PHE A 99 -4.76 -15.11 12.72
CA PHE A 99 -3.38 -14.72 12.41
C PHE A 99 -3.18 -14.51 10.90
N PHE A 100 -3.59 -15.46 10.06
CA PHE A 100 -3.48 -15.32 8.61
C PHE A 100 -4.35 -14.20 8.06
N LYS A 101 -5.54 -13.96 8.63
CA LYS A 101 -6.37 -12.81 8.29
C LYS A 101 -5.66 -11.49 8.60
N ALA A 102 -5.03 -11.37 9.77
CA ALA A 102 -4.29 -10.18 10.15
C ALA A 102 -3.11 -9.91 9.22
N ILE A 103 -2.30 -10.94 8.90
CA ILE A 103 -1.19 -10.82 7.94
C ILE A 103 -1.68 -10.35 6.58
N PHE A 104 -2.76 -10.94 6.07
CA PHE A 104 -3.33 -10.56 4.78
C PHE A 104 -3.74 -9.08 4.74
N ILE A 105 -4.42 -8.58 5.79
CA ILE A 105 -4.81 -7.17 5.89
C ILE A 105 -3.59 -6.25 5.90
N VAL A 106 -2.55 -6.57 6.68
CA VAL A 106 -1.32 -5.78 6.75
C VAL A 106 -0.64 -5.71 5.39
N LEU A 107 -0.54 -6.83 4.66
CA LEU A 107 0.07 -6.88 3.33
C LEU A 107 -0.71 -6.05 2.31
N ILE A 108 -2.05 -6.06 2.36
CA ILE A 108 -2.90 -5.20 1.50
C ILE A 108 -2.63 -3.73 1.80
N ILE A 109 -2.55 -3.33 3.07
CA ILE A 109 -2.27 -1.94 3.45
C ILE A 109 -0.90 -1.50 2.92
N ILE A 110 0.13 -2.34 3.06
CA ILE A 110 1.48 -2.05 2.55
C ILE A 110 1.45 -1.88 1.02
N LEU A 111 0.74 -2.76 0.31
CA LEU A 111 0.61 -2.68 -1.14
C LEU A 111 -0.12 -1.40 -1.57
N ALA A 112 -1.22 -1.05 -0.91
CA ALA A 112 -1.98 0.17 -1.17
C ALA A 112 -1.14 1.44 -0.95
N LEU A 113 -0.36 1.50 0.14
CA LEU A 113 0.56 2.61 0.42
C LEU A 113 1.65 2.73 -0.65
N LYS A 114 2.22 1.62 -1.12
CA LYS A 114 3.22 1.64 -2.21
C LYS A 114 2.64 2.19 -3.51
N ILE A 115 1.42 1.78 -3.88
CA ILE A 115 0.72 2.29 -5.07
C ILE A 115 0.46 3.79 -4.92
N LEU A 116 -0.03 4.23 -3.77
CA LEU A 116 -0.29 5.65 -3.48
C LEU A 116 0.97 6.50 -3.63
N LEU A 117 2.09 6.06 -3.06
CA LEU A 117 3.38 6.74 -3.17
C LEU A 117 3.87 6.85 -4.62
N LYS A 118 3.63 5.83 -5.45
CA LYS A 118 3.95 5.87 -6.89
C LYS A 118 3.09 6.90 -7.64
N ILE A 119 1.79 6.93 -7.36
CA ILE A 119 0.88 7.90 -7.95
C ILE A 119 1.29 9.33 -7.56
N LEU A 120 1.56 9.59 -6.28
CA LEU A 120 2.01 10.90 -5.79
C LEU A 120 3.34 11.32 -6.44
N SER A 121 4.30 10.41 -6.56
CA SER A 121 5.57 10.66 -7.25
C SER A 121 5.36 11.09 -8.71
N ARG A 122 4.42 10.45 -9.40
CA ARG A 122 4.10 10.76 -10.80
C ARG A 122 3.39 12.11 -10.97
N ILE A 123 2.45 12.43 -10.07
CA ILE A 123 1.79 13.75 -10.02
C ILE A 123 2.83 14.84 -9.76
N SER A 124 3.72 14.65 -8.80
CA SER A 124 4.79 15.58 -8.48
C SER A 124 5.73 15.80 -9.68
N TYR A 125 6.10 14.73 -10.39
CA TYR A 125 6.90 14.82 -11.61
C TYR A 125 6.21 15.66 -12.70
N MET A 126 4.93 15.43 -12.98
CA MET A 126 4.19 16.18 -13.98
C MET A 126 4.09 17.68 -13.62
N ARG A 127 3.85 18.00 -12.34
CA ARG A 127 3.84 19.39 -11.86
C ARG A 127 5.20 20.07 -12.01
N ASN A 128 6.28 19.36 -11.66
CA ASN A 128 7.64 19.90 -11.77
C ASN A 128 8.07 20.05 -13.23
N LYS A 129 7.68 19.12 -14.12
CA LYS A 129 7.94 19.23 -15.55
C LYS A 129 7.26 20.47 -16.17
N LYS A 130 6.02 20.78 -15.75
CA LYS A 130 5.33 21.99 -16.19
C LYS A 130 6.07 23.26 -15.76
N LYS A 131 6.45 23.35 -14.48
CA LYS A 131 7.22 24.49 -13.94
C LYS A 131 8.59 24.64 -14.62
N PHE A 132 9.23 23.51 -14.97
CA PHE A 132 10.50 23.52 -15.68
C PHE A 132 10.35 24.11 -17.08
N LYS A 133 9.30 23.71 -17.81
CA LYS A 133 9.01 24.25 -19.13
C LYS A 133 8.76 25.77 -19.07
N GLU A 134 7.91 26.23 -18.14
CA GLU A 134 7.64 27.64 -17.92
C GLU A 134 8.91 28.44 -17.59
N TYR A 135 9.82 27.86 -16.80
CA TYR A 135 11.10 28.49 -16.46
C TYR A 135 12.02 28.68 -17.69
N TYR A 136 12.11 27.65 -18.56
CA TYR A 136 12.96 27.74 -19.75
C TYR A 136 12.34 28.67 -20.81
N GLU A 137 11.03 28.70 -20.99
CA GLU A 137 10.35 29.66 -21.85
C GLU A 137 10.61 31.10 -21.38
N GLU A 138 10.48 31.39 -20.09
CA GLU A 138 10.82 32.70 -19.51
C GLU A 138 12.30 33.09 -19.71
N LEU A 139 13.19 32.12 -19.64
CA LEU A 139 14.63 32.36 -19.80
C LEU A 139 14.98 32.64 -21.27
N GLU A 140 14.34 31.93 -22.20
CA GLU A 140 14.49 32.15 -23.66
C GLU A 140 13.97 33.54 -24.07
N ASP A 141 12.78 33.94 -23.58
CA ASP A 141 12.23 35.30 -23.82
C ASP A 141 13.15 36.38 -23.28
N ARG A 142 13.76 36.20 -22.11
CA ARG A 142 14.75 37.16 -21.55
C ARG A 142 16.01 37.27 -22.41
N MET A 143 16.50 36.13 -22.94
CA MET A 143 17.70 36.14 -23.79
C MET A 143 17.40 36.85 -25.13
N GLN A 144 16.26 36.57 -25.77
CA GLN A 144 15.86 37.26 -27.01
C GLN A 144 15.69 38.76 -26.80
N ASN A 145 15.08 39.20 -25.70
CA ASN A 145 14.93 40.61 -25.38
C ASN A 145 16.31 41.28 -25.12
N ALA A 146 17.24 40.60 -24.47
CA ALA A 146 18.60 41.11 -24.26
C ALA A 146 19.39 41.25 -25.57
N GLU A 147 19.24 40.30 -26.48
CA GLU A 147 19.88 40.32 -27.80
C GLU A 147 19.30 41.45 -28.67
N SER A 148 18.00 41.63 -28.69
CA SER A 148 17.35 42.72 -29.37
C SER A 148 17.80 44.11 -28.90
N GLN A 149 17.99 44.27 -27.58
CA GLN A 149 18.49 45.52 -27.00
C GLN A 149 19.97 45.78 -27.32
N SER A 150 20.78 44.73 -27.45
CA SER A 150 22.22 44.87 -27.81
C SER A 150 22.39 45.28 -29.25
N VAL A 151 21.56 44.76 -30.16
CA VAL A 151 21.57 45.15 -31.60
C VAL A 151 21.14 46.59 -31.76
N THR A 152 20.08 47.04 -31.09
CA THR A 152 19.62 48.43 -31.18
C THR A 152 20.63 49.43 -30.60
N GLY A 153 21.40 49.02 -29.57
CA GLY A 153 22.47 49.84 -29.00
C GLY A 153 23.71 49.96 -29.91
N MET A 154 24.03 48.95 -30.74
CA MET A 154 25.10 49.02 -31.71
C MET A 154 24.75 49.91 -32.91
N ASP A 155 23.53 49.86 -33.40
CA ASP A 155 23.09 50.72 -34.50
C ASP A 155 23.11 52.22 -34.09
N ALA A 156 22.80 52.55 -32.83
CA ALA A 156 22.85 53.89 -32.34
C ALA A 156 24.29 54.45 -32.24
N MET A 157 25.35 53.64 -32.08
CA MET A 157 26.73 54.07 -32.05
C MET A 157 27.35 54.29 -33.41
N ASN A 158 26.76 53.78 -34.48
CA ASN A 158 27.25 53.94 -35.86
C ASN A 158 26.77 55.24 -36.55
N TYR A 159 25.96 56.04 -35.86
CA TYR A 159 25.42 57.33 -36.35
C TYR A 159 26.11 58.59 -35.78
N TYR A 160 27.22 58.43 -35.08
CA TYR A 160 28.08 59.52 -34.59
C TYR A 160 29.50 59.28 -35.09
#